data_0debeea379add214a65feac57933e4c6
#
_entry.id   0debeea379add214a65feac57933e4c6
#
_cell.length_a   1.000
_cell.length_b   1.000
_cell.length_c   1.000
_cell.angle_alpha   90.00
_cell.angle_beta   90.00
_cell.angle_gamma   90.00
#
_symmetry.space_group_name_H-M   'P 1'
#
loop_
_entity.id
_entity.type
_entity.pdbx_description
1 polymer ?
#
loop_
_entity_poly.entity_id
_entity_poly.type
_entity_poly.pdbx_seq_one_letter_code
_entity_poly.pdbx_strand_id
1 'polypeptide(L)'
;MEREMKWVLTQHEGTNHMYDKYLPYEFHLRMVVNMTRKFMYLMIPKNELHPGNQDVTDIMLGAWGHDLIEDTRVSYNDVKEALGHKAAEIVYAVTNEKGKNRAERGNQKYYDGICAMPEARFVKFCDRIANVQYSKMTGSRMFGMYKKENPGFLEKMRYEGETDVLYDMAHYLQELFND
;
A
#
# COMPACT_ATOMS: atom_id res chain seq x y z
N MET A 1 9.39 -3.67 -15.67
CA MET A 1 8.97 -2.65 -14.66
C MET A 1 8.58 -1.30 -15.24
N GLU A 2 9.35 -0.69 -16.15
CA GLU A 2 8.98 0.63 -16.74
C GLU A 2 7.66 0.57 -17.55
N ARG A 3 7.46 -0.48 -18.34
CA ARG A 3 6.23 -0.70 -19.11
C ARG A 3 5.01 -0.86 -18.19
N GLU A 4 5.14 -1.68 -17.18
CA GLU A 4 4.09 -1.98 -16.20
C GLU A 4 3.73 -0.72 -15.39
N MET A 5 4.74 0.04 -14.93
CA MET A 5 4.54 1.31 -14.26
C MET A 5 3.77 2.30 -15.14
N LYS A 6 4.16 2.45 -16.42
CA LYS A 6 3.47 3.33 -17.38
C LYS A 6 2.02 2.89 -17.56
N TRP A 7 1.76 1.59 -17.64
CA TRP A 7 0.41 1.06 -17.75
C TRP A 7 -0.44 1.45 -16.52
N VAL A 8 0.08 1.27 -15.29
CA VAL A 8 -0.60 1.68 -14.04
C VAL A 8 -0.98 3.16 -14.08
N LEU A 9 -0.03 4.03 -14.41
CA LEU A 9 -0.26 5.48 -14.45
C LEU A 9 -1.35 5.84 -15.46
N THR A 10 -1.35 5.23 -16.64
CA THR A 10 -2.38 5.45 -17.66
C THR A 10 -3.78 5.10 -17.16
N GLN A 11 -3.94 4.07 -16.31
CA GLN A 11 -5.26 3.70 -15.77
C GLN A 11 -5.80 4.79 -14.83
N HIS A 12 -4.96 5.33 -13.94
CA HIS A 12 -5.36 6.42 -13.03
C HIS A 12 -5.62 7.74 -13.78
N GLU A 13 -4.80 8.09 -14.76
CA GLU A 13 -5.03 9.25 -15.63
C GLU A 13 -6.35 9.13 -16.39
N GLY A 14 -6.69 7.96 -16.89
CA GLY A 14 -7.94 7.67 -17.62
C GLY A 14 -9.22 7.86 -16.79
N THR A 15 -9.11 7.93 -15.47
CA THR A 15 -10.24 8.21 -14.56
C THR A 15 -10.20 9.61 -13.95
N ASN A 16 -9.24 10.45 -14.35
CA ASN A 16 -8.97 11.75 -13.73
C ASN A 16 -8.80 11.67 -12.20
N HIS A 17 -8.28 10.54 -11.71
CA HIS A 17 -8.08 10.32 -10.29
C HIS A 17 -6.91 11.17 -9.79
N MET A 18 -7.20 12.06 -8.86
CA MET A 18 -6.24 12.99 -8.27
C MET A 18 -5.95 12.59 -6.82
N TYR A 19 -4.70 12.76 -6.43
CA TYR A 19 -4.31 12.71 -5.03
C TYR A 19 -4.37 14.12 -4.44
N ASP A 20 -5.23 14.32 -3.43
CA ASP A 20 -5.58 15.68 -3.02
C ASP A 20 -6.25 16.47 -4.18
N LYS A 21 -6.33 17.79 -4.07
CA LYS A 21 -7.00 18.66 -5.05
C LYS A 21 -6.17 18.93 -6.32
N TYR A 22 -4.85 18.81 -6.23
CA TYR A 22 -3.94 19.37 -7.23
C TYR A 22 -2.87 18.38 -7.74
N LEU A 23 -2.69 17.25 -7.07
CA LEU A 23 -1.63 16.32 -7.42
C LEU A 23 -2.17 15.17 -8.26
N PRO A 24 -1.48 14.75 -9.33
CA PRO A 24 -1.82 13.52 -10.02
C PRO A 24 -1.65 12.34 -9.05
N TYR A 25 -2.46 11.30 -9.23
CA TYR A 25 -2.43 10.13 -8.33
C TYR A 25 -1.07 9.42 -8.32
N GLU A 26 -0.32 9.54 -9.40
CA GLU A 26 1.09 9.11 -9.49
C GLU A 26 1.92 9.55 -8.27
N PHE A 27 1.66 10.73 -7.73
CA PHE A 27 2.39 11.23 -6.55
C PHE A 27 2.25 10.27 -5.36
N HIS A 28 1.02 9.82 -5.06
CA HIS A 28 0.76 8.86 -4.01
C HIS A 28 1.43 7.50 -4.30
N LEU A 29 1.26 6.98 -5.51
CA LEU A 29 1.87 5.71 -5.90
C LEU A 29 3.40 5.73 -5.73
N ARG A 30 4.05 6.82 -6.10
CA ARG A 30 5.49 7.01 -5.89
C ARG A 30 5.88 7.05 -4.41
N MET A 31 5.07 7.66 -3.56
CA MET A 31 5.31 7.65 -2.11
C MET A 31 5.23 6.23 -1.55
N VAL A 32 4.21 5.46 -1.91
CA VAL A 32 4.06 4.06 -1.49
C VAL A 32 5.24 3.21 -1.96
N VAL A 33 5.63 3.34 -3.22
CA VAL A 33 6.80 2.65 -3.80
C VAL A 33 8.10 3.03 -3.10
N ASN A 34 8.27 4.29 -2.70
CA ASN A 34 9.44 4.71 -1.93
C ASN A 34 9.49 4.06 -0.54
N MET A 35 8.34 3.91 0.13
CA MET A 35 8.26 3.16 1.38
C MET A 35 8.54 1.67 1.17
N THR A 36 8.01 1.09 0.10
CA THR A 36 8.30 -0.28 -0.31
C THR A 36 9.82 -0.51 -0.48
N ARG A 37 10.52 0.37 -1.19
CA ARG A 37 11.98 0.30 -1.34
C ARG A 37 12.72 0.45 -0.01
N LYS A 38 12.31 1.40 0.82
CA LYS A 38 12.93 1.67 2.12
C LYS A 38 12.91 0.45 3.03
N PHE A 39 11.80 -0.28 3.06
CA PHE A 39 11.57 -1.39 4.00
C PHE A 39 11.63 -2.78 3.35
N MET A 40 11.99 -2.89 2.06
CA MET A 40 12.04 -4.17 1.33
C MET A 40 12.89 -5.23 2.04
N TYR A 41 13.92 -4.83 2.78
CA TYR A 41 14.80 -5.73 3.54
C TYR A 41 14.07 -6.54 4.62
N LEU A 42 12.86 -6.14 5.00
CA LEU A 42 12.00 -6.90 5.92
C LEU A 42 11.32 -8.10 5.24
N MET A 43 11.19 -8.03 3.92
CA MET A 43 10.54 -9.08 3.11
C MET A 43 11.52 -9.97 2.38
N ILE A 44 12.67 -9.42 2.00
CA ILE A 44 13.67 -10.09 1.16
C ILE A 44 15.03 -9.98 1.84
N PRO A 45 15.79 -11.10 1.98
CA PRO A 45 17.14 -11.06 2.52
C PRO A 45 18.03 -10.09 1.76
N LYS A 46 18.92 -9.37 2.45
CA LYS A 46 19.75 -8.31 1.85
C LYS A 46 20.61 -8.78 0.67
N ASN A 47 21.08 -10.02 0.71
CA ASN A 47 21.86 -10.62 -0.39
C ASN A 47 21.01 -10.94 -1.64
N GLU A 48 19.70 -10.91 -1.51
CA GLU A 48 18.73 -11.16 -2.59
C GLU A 48 18.05 -9.87 -3.08
N LEU A 49 18.37 -8.73 -2.48
CA LEU A 49 17.84 -7.42 -2.87
C LEU A 49 18.53 -6.90 -4.15
N HIS A 50 18.13 -7.42 -5.29
CA HIS A 50 18.61 -6.98 -6.60
C HIS A 50 17.49 -6.95 -7.64
N PRO A 51 17.60 -6.15 -8.70
CA PRO A 51 16.55 -5.94 -9.70
C PRO A 51 16.09 -7.21 -10.46
N GLY A 52 16.90 -8.27 -10.45
CA GLY A 52 16.58 -9.55 -11.09
C GLY A 52 15.81 -10.53 -10.18
N ASN A 53 15.61 -10.20 -8.90
CA ASN A 53 14.80 -11.02 -8.00
C ASN A 53 13.31 -10.83 -8.32
N GLN A 54 12.61 -11.94 -8.59
CA GLN A 54 11.21 -11.90 -8.99
C GLN A 54 10.30 -11.45 -7.83
N ASP A 55 10.58 -11.85 -6.59
CA ASP A 55 9.78 -11.45 -5.43
C ASP A 55 9.88 -9.94 -5.19
N VAL A 56 11.09 -9.36 -5.35
CA VAL A 56 11.28 -7.90 -5.32
C VAL A 56 10.43 -7.22 -6.39
N THR A 57 10.45 -7.76 -7.60
CA THR A 57 9.66 -7.22 -8.72
C THR A 57 8.16 -7.31 -8.44
N ASP A 58 7.66 -8.43 -7.96
CA ASP A 58 6.25 -8.68 -7.70
C ASP A 58 5.71 -7.77 -6.57
N ILE A 59 6.47 -7.61 -5.48
CA ILE A 59 6.12 -6.69 -4.39
C ILE A 59 6.10 -5.24 -4.89
N MET A 60 7.10 -4.84 -5.68
CA MET A 60 7.16 -3.49 -6.26
C MET A 60 5.97 -3.22 -7.21
N LEU A 61 5.60 -4.18 -8.04
CA LEU A 61 4.44 -4.06 -8.93
C LEU A 61 3.12 -4.07 -8.15
N GLY A 62 3.03 -4.87 -7.08
CA GLY A 62 1.91 -4.83 -6.13
C GLY A 62 1.75 -3.45 -5.48
N ALA A 63 2.86 -2.83 -5.08
CA ALA A 63 2.85 -1.48 -4.52
C ALA A 63 2.47 -0.41 -5.56
N TRP A 64 2.93 -0.51 -6.81
CA TRP A 64 2.49 0.36 -7.90
C TRP A 64 1.00 0.23 -8.19
N GLY A 65 0.47 -0.98 -8.16
CA GLY A 65 -0.90 -1.29 -8.55
C GLY A 65 -1.92 -1.29 -7.41
N HIS A 66 -1.53 -1.03 -6.16
CA HIS A 66 -2.33 -1.31 -4.97
C HIS A 66 -3.75 -0.73 -4.99
N ASP A 67 -3.96 0.41 -5.64
CA ASP A 67 -5.26 1.09 -5.74
C ASP A 67 -5.96 0.92 -7.11
N LEU A 68 -5.39 0.14 -8.04
CA LEU A 68 -5.93 -0.01 -9.41
C LEU A 68 -7.39 -0.50 -9.43
N ILE A 69 -7.69 -1.58 -8.71
CA ILE A 69 -9.03 -2.19 -8.71
C ILE A 69 -10.03 -1.32 -7.95
N GLU A 70 -9.56 -0.58 -6.93
CA GLU A 70 -10.42 0.29 -6.12
C GLU A 70 -10.80 1.57 -6.87
N ASP A 71 -9.82 2.21 -7.52
CA ASP A 71 -9.93 3.59 -7.97
C ASP A 71 -10.00 3.75 -9.50
N THR A 72 -9.84 2.66 -10.25
CA THR A 72 -9.90 2.70 -11.72
C THR A 72 -10.98 1.77 -12.28
N ARG A 73 -10.96 1.55 -13.59
CA ARG A 73 -11.93 0.68 -14.28
C ARG A 73 -11.40 -0.72 -14.55
N VAL A 74 -10.17 -1.02 -14.08
CA VAL A 74 -9.56 -2.32 -14.36
C VAL A 74 -10.06 -3.38 -13.37
N SER A 75 -10.16 -4.60 -13.88
CA SER A 75 -10.49 -5.78 -13.11
C SER A 75 -9.23 -6.49 -12.60
N TYR A 76 -9.40 -7.47 -11.71
CA TYR A 76 -8.33 -8.38 -11.31
C TYR A 76 -7.63 -9.04 -12.53
N ASN A 77 -8.41 -9.44 -13.55
CA ASN A 77 -7.83 -10.10 -14.72
C ASN A 77 -6.95 -9.14 -15.53
N ASP A 78 -7.34 -7.87 -15.66
CA ASP A 78 -6.53 -6.86 -16.34
C ASP A 78 -5.21 -6.61 -15.60
N VAL A 79 -5.26 -6.54 -14.27
CA VAL A 79 -4.07 -6.40 -13.42
C VAL A 79 -3.16 -7.62 -13.56
N LYS A 80 -3.73 -8.84 -13.56
CA LYS A 80 -3.00 -10.09 -13.72
C LYS A 80 -2.29 -10.19 -15.08
N GLU A 81 -2.95 -9.76 -16.15
CA GLU A 81 -2.37 -9.73 -17.49
C GLU A 81 -1.23 -8.70 -17.59
N ALA A 82 -1.40 -7.53 -16.99
CA ALA A 82 -0.43 -6.44 -17.10
C ALA A 82 0.76 -6.56 -16.14
N LEU A 83 0.52 -6.97 -14.88
CA LEU A 83 1.52 -6.96 -13.80
C LEU A 83 2.00 -8.34 -13.36
N GLY A 84 1.33 -9.40 -13.82
CA GLY A 84 1.61 -10.77 -13.40
C GLY A 84 0.75 -11.25 -12.24
N HIS A 85 0.75 -12.57 -12.02
CA HIS A 85 -0.18 -13.21 -11.08
C HIS A 85 0.08 -12.78 -9.63
N LYS A 86 1.33 -12.82 -9.15
CA LYS A 86 1.66 -12.49 -7.76
C LYS A 86 1.36 -11.02 -7.42
N ALA A 87 1.69 -10.10 -8.30
CA ALA A 87 1.35 -8.69 -8.13
C ALA A 87 -0.17 -8.47 -8.10
N ALA A 88 -0.94 -9.17 -8.95
CA ALA A 88 -2.39 -9.10 -8.95
C ALA A 88 -3.02 -9.64 -7.65
N GLU A 89 -2.47 -10.71 -7.06
CA GLU A 89 -2.91 -11.21 -5.75
C GLU A 89 -2.67 -10.17 -4.64
N ILE A 90 -1.51 -9.49 -4.65
CA ILE A 90 -1.21 -8.42 -3.70
C ILE A 90 -2.22 -7.28 -3.86
N VAL A 91 -2.42 -6.80 -5.09
CA VAL A 91 -3.39 -5.73 -5.40
C VAL A 91 -4.79 -6.10 -4.94
N TYR A 92 -5.24 -7.31 -5.26
CA TYR A 92 -6.56 -7.79 -4.87
C TYR A 92 -6.73 -7.86 -3.34
N ALA A 93 -5.73 -8.37 -2.63
CA ALA A 93 -5.76 -8.50 -1.19
C ALA A 93 -5.85 -7.13 -0.47
N VAL A 94 -5.24 -6.07 -1.04
CA VAL A 94 -5.29 -4.72 -0.45
C VAL A 94 -6.45 -3.87 -0.96
N THR A 95 -7.25 -4.36 -1.93
CA THR A 95 -8.44 -3.69 -2.44
C THR A 95 -9.57 -3.75 -1.39
N ASN A 96 -10.14 -2.62 -1.02
CA ASN A 96 -11.22 -2.52 -0.04
C ASN A 96 -12.48 -3.31 -0.46
N GLU A 97 -13.20 -3.82 0.52
CA GLU A 97 -14.55 -4.38 0.30
C GLU A 97 -15.54 -3.26 -0.11
N LYS A 98 -16.64 -3.65 -0.74
CA LYS A 98 -17.74 -2.71 -1.05
C LYS A 98 -18.44 -2.29 0.24
N GLY A 99 -18.69 -1.01 0.39
CA GLY A 99 -19.39 -0.50 1.58
C GLY A 99 -19.73 0.99 1.45
N LYS A 100 -20.75 1.42 2.22
CA LYS A 100 -21.27 2.80 2.21
C LYS A 100 -20.35 3.78 2.92
N ASN A 101 -19.50 3.30 3.81
CA ASN A 101 -18.58 4.09 4.59
C ASN A 101 -17.24 3.37 4.78
N ARG A 102 -16.26 4.08 5.34
CA ARG A 102 -14.90 3.57 5.56
C ARG A 102 -14.84 2.32 6.45
N ALA A 103 -15.68 2.25 7.47
CA ALA A 103 -15.71 1.12 8.39
C ALA A 103 -16.24 -0.16 7.73
N GLU A 104 -17.29 -0.02 6.90
CA GLU A 104 -17.83 -1.14 6.12
C GLU A 104 -16.83 -1.67 5.08
N ARG A 105 -16.11 -0.76 4.42
CA ARG A 105 -15.08 -1.12 3.42
C ARG A 105 -13.86 -1.77 4.05
N GLY A 106 -13.38 -1.24 5.18
CA GLY A 106 -12.27 -1.77 5.95
C GLY A 106 -12.74 -2.70 7.07
N ASN A 107 -13.58 -3.69 6.75
CA ASN A 107 -14.12 -4.65 7.69
C ASN A 107 -13.14 -5.77 8.05
N GLN A 108 -13.54 -6.68 8.96
CA GLN A 108 -12.68 -7.77 9.44
C GLN A 108 -12.23 -8.69 8.30
N LYS A 109 -13.14 -9.07 7.38
CA LYS A 109 -12.82 -9.93 6.23
C LYS A 109 -11.73 -9.34 5.35
N TYR A 110 -11.77 -8.02 5.11
CA TYR A 110 -10.73 -7.31 4.37
C TYR A 110 -9.36 -7.43 5.05
N TYR A 111 -9.30 -7.16 6.36
CA TYR A 111 -8.03 -7.27 7.10
C TYR A 111 -7.55 -8.71 7.26
N ASP A 112 -8.46 -9.68 7.37
CA ASP A 112 -8.09 -11.10 7.38
C ASP A 112 -7.43 -11.51 6.06
N GLY A 113 -7.96 -11.04 4.93
CA GLY A 113 -7.37 -11.25 3.61
C GLY A 113 -5.95 -10.66 3.49
N ILE A 114 -5.77 -9.42 3.95
CA ILE A 114 -4.46 -8.75 3.98
C ILE A 114 -3.46 -9.55 4.85
N CYS A 115 -3.87 -9.93 6.07
CA CYS A 115 -2.98 -10.61 7.01
C CYS A 115 -2.65 -12.05 6.61
N ALA A 116 -3.45 -12.66 5.73
CA ALA A 116 -3.16 -13.98 5.16
C ALA A 116 -2.01 -13.96 4.14
N MET A 117 -1.62 -12.77 3.64
CA MET A 117 -0.58 -12.60 2.62
C MET A 117 0.48 -11.60 3.12
N PRO A 118 1.70 -12.06 3.48
CA PRO A 118 2.74 -11.18 4.03
C PRO A 118 3.05 -9.97 3.16
N GLU A 119 3.10 -10.13 1.85
CA GLU A 119 3.39 -9.06 0.90
C GLU A 119 2.26 -8.02 0.84
N ALA A 120 1.01 -8.43 0.92
CA ALA A 120 -0.14 -7.53 0.99
C ALA A 120 -0.14 -6.74 2.31
N ARG A 121 0.17 -7.42 3.42
CA ARG A 121 0.33 -6.79 4.74
C ARG A 121 1.43 -5.72 4.71
N PHE A 122 2.57 -6.05 4.11
CA PHE A 122 3.68 -5.12 3.90
C PHE A 122 3.28 -3.91 3.04
N VAL A 123 2.67 -4.12 1.87
CA VAL A 123 2.21 -3.04 0.99
C VAL A 123 1.18 -2.15 1.68
N LYS A 124 0.27 -2.72 2.48
CA LYS A 124 -0.72 -1.94 3.25
C LYS A 124 -0.07 -1.05 4.32
N PHE A 125 1.01 -1.49 4.96
CA PHE A 125 1.81 -0.62 5.83
C PHE A 125 2.50 0.49 5.04
N CYS A 126 3.06 0.21 3.85
CA CYS A 126 3.67 1.22 2.99
C CYS A 126 2.67 2.32 2.61
N ASP A 127 1.45 1.93 2.19
CA ASP A 127 0.35 2.86 1.91
C ASP A 127 0.00 3.71 3.14
N ARG A 128 -0.18 3.09 4.31
CA ARG A 128 -0.49 3.81 5.55
C ARG A 128 0.58 4.83 5.90
N ILE A 129 1.85 4.45 5.83
CA ILE A 129 2.98 5.35 6.12
C ILE A 129 3.01 6.52 5.12
N ALA A 130 2.85 6.25 3.83
CA ALA A 130 2.83 7.28 2.78
C ALA A 130 1.72 8.31 3.02
N ASN A 131 0.52 7.86 3.32
CA ASN A 131 -0.62 8.71 3.63
C ASN A 131 -0.40 9.57 4.90
N VAL A 132 0.19 8.99 5.96
CA VAL A 132 0.51 9.71 7.20
C VAL A 132 1.58 10.76 6.95
N GLN A 133 2.67 10.42 6.26
CA GLN A 133 3.73 11.36 5.90
C GLN A 133 3.20 12.56 5.13
N TYR A 134 2.39 12.31 4.10
CA TYR A 134 1.79 13.38 3.30
C TYR A 134 0.90 14.27 4.16
N SER A 135 0.01 13.68 4.96
CA SER A 135 -0.91 14.44 5.81
C SER A 135 -0.19 15.27 6.88
N LYS A 136 0.93 14.77 7.42
CA LYS A 136 1.81 15.50 8.34
C LYS A 136 2.46 16.70 7.63
N MET A 137 3.09 16.44 6.48
CA MET A 137 3.81 17.45 5.70
C MET A 137 2.91 18.61 5.23
N THR A 138 1.66 18.29 4.87
CA THR A 138 0.70 19.30 4.37
C THR A 138 -0.16 19.93 5.47
N GLY A 139 -0.02 19.53 6.72
CA GLY A 139 -0.89 20.01 7.81
C GLY A 139 -2.36 19.59 7.64
N SER A 140 -2.62 18.51 6.90
CA SER A 140 -3.98 18.03 6.64
C SER A 140 -4.66 17.53 7.92
N ARG A 141 -5.98 17.81 8.04
CA ARG A 141 -6.83 17.23 9.09
C ARG A 141 -6.77 15.70 9.15
N MET A 142 -6.39 15.06 8.05
CA MET A 142 -6.25 13.61 7.96
C MET A 142 -5.15 13.08 8.89
N PHE A 143 -4.14 13.90 9.21
CA PHE A 143 -3.09 13.49 10.16
C PHE A 143 -3.65 13.14 11.54
N GLY A 144 -4.48 14.02 12.09
CA GLY A 144 -5.14 13.78 13.39
C GLY A 144 -6.07 12.55 13.35
N MET A 145 -6.74 12.32 12.23
CA MET A 145 -7.57 11.13 12.03
C MET A 145 -6.71 9.87 12.00
N TYR A 146 -5.63 9.84 11.24
CA TYR A 146 -4.71 8.69 11.19
C TYR A 146 -4.06 8.41 12.54
N LYS A 147 -3.70 9.45 13.29
CA LYS A 147 -3.15 9.31 14.66
C LYS A 147 -4.16 8.61 15.57
N LYS A 148 -5.43 9.03 15.54
CA LYS A 148 -6.52 8.42 16.32
C LYS A 148 -6.80 6.98 15.92
N GLU A 149 -6.74 6.68 14.63
CA GLU A 149 -7.00 5.33 14.09
C GLU A 149 -5.85 4.34 14.30
N ASN A 150 -4.62 4.83 14.57
CA ASN A 150 -3.43 4.00 14.53
C ASN A 150 -3.46 2.78 15.45
N PRO A 151 -3.94 2.85 16.72
CA PRO A 151 -4.03 1.65 17.56
C PRO A 151 -4.93 0.57 16.95
N GLY A 152 -6.11 0.95 16.45
CA GLY A 152 -7.02 0.01 15.77
C GLY A 152 -6.50 -0.49 14.43
N PHE A 153 -5.69 0.30 13.73
CA PHE A 153 -4.99 -0.17 12.51
C PHE A 153 -3.99 -1.26 12.85
N LEU A 154 -3.13 -1.06 13.85
CA LEU A 154 -2.13 -2.06 14.28
C LEU A 154 -2.80 -3.35 14.77
N GLU A 155 -3.89 -3.26 15.54
CA GLU A 155 -4.68 -4.40 15.99
C GLU A 155 -5.23 -5.20 14.80
N LYS A 156 -5.88 -4.55 13.84
CA LYS A 156 -6.44 -5.18 12.63
C LYS A 156 -5.36 -5.79 11.74
N MET A 157 -4.18 -5.18 11.70
CA MET A 157 -3.01 -5.70 10.99
C MET A 157 -2.30 -6.83 11.77
N ARG A 158 -2.84 -7.27 12.90
CA ARG A 158 -2.27 -8.33 13.77
C ARG A 158 -0.81 -8.06 14.12
N TYR A 159 -0.51 -6.80 14.49
CA TYR A 159 0.84 -6.40 14.86
C TYR A 159 1.21 -6.97 16.24
N GLU A 160 2.33 -7.69 16.33
CA GLU A 160 2.78 -8.46 17.51
C GLU A 160 3.90 -7.77 18.31
N GLY A 161 4.10 -6.46 18.11
CA GLY A 161 5.14 -5.72 18.82
C GLY A 161 6.55 -6.00 18.29
N GLU A 162 7.53 -6.04 19.19
CA GLU A 162 8.97 -6.18 18.84
C GLU A 162 9.33 -7.46 18.09
N THR A 163 8.49 -8.49 18.15
CA THR A 163 8.70 -9.76 17.46
C THR A 163 8.13 -9.79 16.04
N ASP A 164 7.35 -8.78 15.67
CA ASP A 164 6.74 -8.69 14.35
C ASP A 164 7.78 -8.42 13.26
N VAL A 165 7.67 -9.11 12.13
CA VAL A 165 8.54 -8.88 10.97
C VAL A 165 8.47 -7.43 10.46
N LEU A 166 7.33 -6.74 10.66
CA LEU A 166 7.11 -5.36 10.26
C LEU A 166 7.33 -4.36 11.43
N TYR A 167 8.06 -4.75 12.48
CA TYR A 167 8.35 -3.90 13.64
C TYR A 167 8.91 -2.53 13.23
N ASP A 168 9.93 -2.50 12.38
CA ASP A 168 10.57 -1.24 11.95
C ASP A 168 9.57 -0.30 11.25
N MET A 169 8.62 -0.84 10.50
CA MET A 169 7.58 -0.05 9.83
C MET A 169 6.55 0.50 10.83
N ALA A 170 6.12 -0.32 11.77
CA ALA A 170 5.17 0.09 12.82
C ALA A 170 5.81 1.15 13.74
N HIS A 171 7.08 0.96 14.10
CA HIS A 171 7.85 1.93 14.88
C HIS A 171 8.00 3.25 14.13
N TYR A 172 8.42 3.21 12.86
CA TYR A 172 8.50 4.39 12.01
C TYR A 172 7.16 5.14 11.89
N LEU A 173 6.06 4.40 11.72
CA LEU A 173 4.71 4.98 11.68
C LEU A 173 4.35 5.68 13.01
N GLN A 174 4.71 5.07 14.15
CA GLN A 174 4.48 5.67 15.48
C GLN A 174 5.30 6.94 15.69
N GLU A 175 6.57 6.95 15.27
CA GLU A 175 7.42 8.14 15.34
C GLU A 175 6.85 9.32 14.54
N LEU A 176 6.22 9.07 13.39
CA LEU A 176 5.54 10.12 12.64
C LEU A 176 4.45 10.85 13.44
N PHE A 177 3.87 10.21 14.44
CA PHE A 177 2.82 10.79 15.30
C PHE A 177 3.36 11.46 16.56
N ASN A 178 4.64 11.27 16.92
CA ASN A 178 5.22 11.79 18.16
C ASN A 178 5.79 13.22 18.03
N ASP A 179 6.05 13.66 16.81
CA ASP A 179 6.47 15.04 16.51
C ASP A 179 5.27 15.91 16.14
#